data_a0724c2332de203789d86eae9f2a659d
#
_entry.id   a0724c2332de203789d86eae9f2a659d
#
_cell.length_a   1.000
_cell.length_b   1.000
_cell.length_c   1.000
_cell.angle_alpha   90.00
_cell.angle_beta   90.00
_cell.angle_gamma   90.00
#
_symmetry.space_group_name_H-M   'P 1'
#
loop_
_entity.id
_entity.type
_entity.pdbx_description
1 polymer ?
#
loop_
_entity_poly.entity_id
_entity_poly.type
_entity_poly.pdbx_seq_one_letter_code
_entity_poly.pdbx_strand_id
1 'polypeptide(L)'
;MKQITDSQFESEVLNSKGLVLVDFWAEWCGPCRQLGPVLEEVSKEMGDKVTICKMNVDESPNTAAQYGIRSIPTMFLFKDGKQVDVK
;
A
#
# COMPACT_ATOMS: atom_id res chain seq x y z
N MET A 1 -8.85 4.52 3.69
CA MET A 1 -7.72 4.10 2.86
C MET A 1 -7.80 4.79 1.51
N LYS A 2 -6.65 5.12 0.95
CA LYS A 2 -6.58 5.73 -0.37
C LYS A 2 -6.20 4.68 -1.40
N GLN A 3 -6.92 4.68 -2.52
CA GLN A 3 -6.49 3.93 -3.71
C GLN A 3 -5.58 4.86 -4.52
N ILE A 4 -4.33 4.47 -4.75
CA ILE A 4 -3.38 5.29 -5.51
C ILE A 4 -2.86 4.53 -6.73
N THR A 5 -2.35 5.28 -7.69
CA THR A 5 -1.82 4.76 -8.95
C THR A 5 -0.32 4.98 -9.03
N ASP A 6 0.32 4.41 -10.08
CA ASP A 6 1.75 4.61 -10.31
C ASP A 6 2.13 6.09 -10.35
N SER A 7 1.30 6.92 -10.98
CA SER A 7 1.59 8.35 -11.11
C SER A 7 1.50 9.10 -9.78
N GLN A 8 0.84 8.54 -8.79
CA GLN A 8 0.64 9.17 -7.48
C GLN A 8 1.62 8.64 -6.42
N PHE A 9 2.34 7.58 -6.72
CA PHE A 9 3.18 6.91 -5.71
C PHE A 9 4.21 7.85 -5.12
N GLU A 10 4.91 8.61 -5.96
CA GLU A 10 5.94 9.52 -5.46
C GLU A 10 5.35 10.57 -4.53
N SER A 11 4.29 11.23 -4.94
CA SER A 11 3.69 12.32 -4.14
C SER A 11 3.00 11.80 -2.88
N GLU A 12 2.33 10.66 -2.96
CA GLU A 12 1.54 10.15 -1.84
C GLU A 12 2.34 9.32 -0.86
N VAL A 13 3.44 8.71 -1.29
CA VAL A 13 4.23 7.81 -0.47
C VAL A 13 5.63 8.34 -0.23
N LEU A 14 6.41 8.56 -1.29
CA LEU A 14 7.83 8.90 -1.15
C LEU A 14 8.05 10.30 -0.59
N ASN A 15 7.18 11.23 -0.92
CA ASN A 15 7.27 12.62 -0.42
C ASN A 15 6.41 12.85 0.83
N SER A 16 5.78 11.81 1.35
CA SER A 16 4.94 11.93 2.53
C SER A 16 5.77 11.77 3.78
N LYS A 17 5.46 12.58 4.80
CA LYS A 17 6.08 12.45 6.12
C LYS A 17 5.28 11.45 6.96
N GLY A 18 5.98 10.80 7.90
CA GLY A 18 5.37 9.86 8.82
C GLY A 18 5.25 8.48 8.21
N LEU A 19 4.33 7.68 8.76
CA LEU A 19 4.17 6.30 8.38
C LEU A 19 3.12 6.15 7.27
N VAL A 20 3.51 5.45 6.21
CA VAL A 20 2.62 5.11 5.10
C VAL A 20 2.71 3.61 4.86
N LEU A 21 1.58 2.93 4.92
CA LEU A 21 1.49 1.51 4.59
C LEU A 21 0.90 1.39 3.19
N VAL A 22 1.60 0.66 2.32
CA VAL A 22 1.15 0.43 0.95
C VAL A 22 0.79 -1.04 0.78
N ASP A 23 -0.46 -1.30 0.45
CA ASP A 23 -1.00 -2.64 0.21
C ASP A 23 -1.09 -2.90 -1.29
N PHE A 24 -0.26 -3.81 -1.81
CA PHE A 24 -0.32 -4.24 -3.19
C PHE A 24 -1.32 -5.38 -3.32
N TRP A 25 -2.32 -5.21 -4.16
CA TRP A 25 -3.46 -6.11 -4.25
C TRP A 25 -3.99 -6.24 -5.68
N ALA A 26 -4.89 -7.18 -5.90
CA ALA A 26 -5.63 -7.31 -7.15
C ALA A 26 -7.01 -7.86 -6.86
N GLU A 27 -7.97 -7.60 -7.77
CA GLU A 27 -9.35 -8.03 -7.59
C GLU A 27 -9.50 -9.55 -7.60
N TRP A 28 -8.67 -10.25 -8.39
CA TRP A 28 -8.70 -11.71 -8.48
C TRP A 28 -8.07 -12.40 -7.27
N CYS A 29 -7.44 -11.67 -6.40
CA CYS A 29 -6.69 -12.20 -5.27
C CYS A 29 -7.62 -12.39 -4.07
N GLY A 30 -7.98 -13.62 -3.75
CA GLY A 30 -8.85 -13.95 -2.62
C GLY A 30 -8.33 -13.43 -1.28
N PRO A 31 -7.06 -13.75 -0.92
CA PRO A 31 -6.49 -13.24 0.34
C PRO A 31 -6.47 -11.72 0.42
N CYS A 32 -6.26 -11.03 -0.70
CA CYS A 32 -6.30 -9.56 -0.73
C CYS A 32 -7.67 -9.04 -0.33
N ARG A 33 -8.73 -9.70 -0.82
CA ARG A 33 -10.10 -9.30 -0.52
C ARG A 33 -10.45 -9.53 0.95
N GLN A 34 -9.85 -10.54 1.57
CA GLN A 34 -10.02 -10.80 3.00
C GLN A 34 -9.26 -9.77 3.84
N LEU A 35 -8.11 -9.33 3.36
CA LEU A 35 -7.27 -8.36 4.06
C LEU A 35 -7.87 -6.95 4.03
N GLY A 36 -8.59 -6.59 2.97
CA GLY A 36 -9.15 -5.25 2.80
C GLY A 36 -9.94 -4.76 4.01
N PRO A 37 -10.95 -5.51 4.47
CA PRO A 37 -11.73 -5.10 5.66
C PRO A 37 -10.87 -4.96 6.92
N VAL A 38 -9.84 -5.80 7.08
CA VAL A 38 -8.92 -5.73 8.23
C VAL A 38 -8.14 -4.41 8.18
N LEU A 39 -7.65 -4.03 7.00
CA LEU A 39 -6.92 -2.78 6.85
C LEU A 39 -7.83 -1.57 7.05
N GLU A 40 -9.10 -1.66 6.65
CA GLU A 40 -10.08 -0.61 6.94
C GLU A 40 -10.22 -0.38 8.44
N GLU A 41 -10.33 -1.45 9.21
CA GLU A 41 -10.43 -1.35 10.67
C GLU A 41 -9.16 -0.75 11.26
N VAL A 42 -7.99 -1.20 10.80
CA VAL A 42 -6.72 -0.64 11.26
C VAL A 42 -6.62 0.84 10.94
N SER A 43 -7.06 1.23 9.74
CA SER A 43 -7.06 2.63 9.33
C SER A 43 -7.89 3.50 10.26
N LYS A 44 -9.07 2.99 10.66
CA LYS A 44 -9.93 3.72 11.59
C LYS A 44 -9.32 3.82 12.98
N GLU A 45 -8.71 2.74 13.46
CA GLU A 45 -8.11 2.71 14.79
C GLU A 45 -6.86 3.58 14.88
N MET A 46 -6.04 3.57 13.83
CA MET A 46 -4.78 4.32 13.84
C MET A 46 -4.97 5.80 13.54
N GLY A 47 -6.03 6.15 12.81
CA GLY A 47 -6.32 7.54 12.48
C GLY A 47 -5.16 8.20 11.75
N ASP A 48 -4.66 9.31 12.31
CA ASP A 48 -3.58 10.07 11.68
C ASP A 48 -2.19 9.48 11.91
N LYS A 49 -2.08 8.40 12.67
CA LYS A 49 -0.78 7.81 12.98
C LYS A 49 -0.15 7.08 11.79
N VAL A 50 -0.99 6.60 10.88
CA VAL A 50 -0.53 5.93 9.67
C VAL A 50 -1.49 6.24 8.53
N THR A 51 -0.92 6.46 7.34
CA THR A 51 -1.72 6.58 6.12
C THR A 51 -1.67 5.23 5.41
N ILE A 52 -2.83 4.65 5.10
CA ILE A 52 -2.88 3.37 4.40
C ILE A 52 -3.32 3.62 2.97
N CYS A 53 -2.48 3.18 2.03
CA CYS A 53 -2.71 3.29 0.59
C CYS A 53 -2.83 1.90 -0.01
N LYS A 54 -3.65 1.77 -1.03
CA LYS A 54 -3.80 0.54 -1.81
C LYS A 54 -3.35 0.78 -3.24
N MET A 55 -2.61 -0.17 -3.80
CA MET A 55 -2.21 -0.13 -5.19
C MET A 55 -2.62 -1.43 -5.88
N ASN A 56 -3.49 -1.32 -6.87
CA ASN A 56 -3.90 -2.46 -7.69
C ASN A 56 -2.78 -2.77 -8.69
N VAL A 57 -2.17 -3.96 -8.57
CA VAL A 57 -1.01 -4.31 -9.40
C VAL A 57 -1.33 -4.48 -10.88
N ASP A 58 -2.60 -4.72 -11.21
CA ASP A 58 -3.01 -4.83 -12.62
C ASP A 58 -3.18 -3.46 -13.26
N GLU A 59 -3.69 -2.50 -12.51
CA GLU A 59 -3.88 -1.12 -12.98
C GLU A 59 -2.61 -0.30 -12.88
N SER A 60 -1.75 -0.63 -11.92
CA SER A 60 -0.54 0.12 -11.62
C SER A 60 0.65 -0.82 -11.51
N PRO A 61 1.08 -1.42 -12.64
CA PRO A 61 2.11 -2.45 -12.62
C PRO A 61 3.53 -1.92 -12.45
N ASN A 62 3.78 -0.64 -12.70
CA ASN A 62 5.15 -0.11 -12.72
C ASN A 62 5.78 -0.09 -11.34
N THR A 63 5.04 0.38 -10.33
CA THR A 63 5.54 0.41 -8.96
C THR A 63 5.78 -1.00 -8.43
N ALA A 64 4.85 -1.91 -8.69
CA ALA A 64 5.00 -3.30 -8.28
C ALA A 64 6.25 -3.92 -8.89
N ALA A 65 6.49 -3.68 -10.18
CA ALA A 65 7.68 -4.19 -10.86
C ALA A 65 8.96 -3.59 -10.29
N GLN A 66 8.94 -2.29 -10.01
CA GLN A 66 10.10 -1.57 -9.47
C GLN A 66 10.53 -2.15 -8.11
N TYR A 67 9.57 -2.53 -7.28
CA TYR A 67 9.86 -3.09 -5.95
C TYR A 67 9.94 -4.61 -5.94
N GLY A 68 9.87 -5.25 -7.11
CA GLY A 68 10.02 -6.69 -7.21
C GLY A 68 8.89 -7.49 -6.57
N ILE A 69 7.67 -6.96 -6.60
CA ILE A 69 6.51 -7.65 -6.03
C ILE A 69 6.20 -8.88 -6.87
N ARG A 70 6.31 -10.07 -6.27
CA ARG A 70 6.07 -11.35 -6.94
C ARG A 70 4.80 -12.03 -6.48
N SER A 71 4.32 -11.69 -5.32
CA SER A 71 3.11 -12.29 -4.75
C SER A 71 2.31 -11.22 -4.05
N ILE A 72 1.01 -11.43 -3.99
CA ILE A 72 0.09 -10.51 -3.31
C ILE A 72 -0.82 -11.32 -2.40
N PRO A 73 -1.29 -10.75 -1.29
CA PRO A 73 -1.02 -9.38 -0.85
C PRO A 73 0.41 -9.22 -0.34
N THR A 74 0.98 -8.07 -0.61
CA THR A 74 2.27 -7.66 -0.03
C THR A 74 2.10 -6.25 0.47
N MET A 75 2.57 -5.98 1.68
CA MET A 75 2.48 -4.66 2.28
C MET A 75 3.87 -4.13 2.56
N PHE A 76 4.11 -2.89 2.16
CA PHE A 76 5.35 -2.18 2.47
C PHE A 76 5.03 -1.07 3.45
N LEU A 77 5.87 -0.92 4.48
CA LEU A 77 5.78 0.19 5.40
C LEU A 77 6.88 1.19 5.08
N PHE A 78 6.49 2.45 4.87
CA PHE A 78 7.40 3.55 4.62
C PHE A 78 7.37 4.51 5.80
N LYS A 79 8.52 5.05 6.13
CA LYS A 79 8.63 6.13 7.13
C LYS A 79 9.42 7.26 6.51
N ASP A 80 8.79 8.43 6.41
CA ASP A 80 9.40 9.63 5.83
C ASP A 80 10.00 9.34 4.44
N GLY A 81 9.27 8.55 3.65
CA GLY A 81 9.65 8.22 2.28
C GLY A 81 10.62 7.06 2.13
N LYS A 82 11.00 6.40 3.22
CA LYS A 82 11.93 5.25 3.17
C LYS A 82 11.22 3.98 3.57
N GLN A 83 11.43 2.92 2.79
CA GLN A 83 10.88 1.62 3.12
C GLN A 83 11.58 1.06 4.37
N VAL A 84 10.81 0.75 5.40
CA VAL A 84 11.34 0.26 6.67
C VAL A 84 10.91 -1.16 6.99
N ASP A 85 9.87 -1.69 6.32
CA ASP A 85 9.42 -3.06 6.56
C ASP A 85 8.63 -3.59 5.36
N VAL A 86 8.52 -4.93 5.29
CA VAL A 86 7.78 -5.68 4.26
C VAL A 86 6.99 -6.78 4.95
N LYS A 87 5.75 -6.95 4.57
CA LYS A 87 4.90 -8.05 5.08
C LYS A 87 4.29 -8.88 3.97
#